data_aa8d14b7aaa1019824fe8a1f6b728b01
#
_entry.id   aa8d14b7aaa1019824fe8a1f6b728b01
#
_cell.length_a   1.000
_cell.length_b   1.000
_cell.length_c   1.000
_cell.angle_alpha   90.00
_cell.angle_beta   90.00
_cell.angle_gamma   90.00
#
_symmetry.space_group_name_H-M   'P 1'
#
loop_
_entity.id
_entity.type
_entity.pdbx_description
1 polymer ?
#
loop_
_entity_poly.entity_id
_entity_poly.type
_entity_poly.pdbx_seq_one_letter_code
_entity_poly.pdbx_strand_id
1 'polypeptide(L)'
;MKTAITEMFGIDVPILAFTHCRDVVAAVTKAGGMGVLGAVAHTPEQLEIDLKWIEDEVGGRPYGVDLIVPAKYAGSDNGGLTMADIVGLIPDEHRQFVARLMEKYDVPPLPDDERGANSRNGGDLSGTAAPFSAAQADPLLEIALAHQPRLLVNALGPPPGHMIER
;
A
#
# COMPACT_ATOMS: atom_id res chain seq x y z
N MET A 1 -24.87 -1.60 -16.65
CA MET A 1 -24.53 -0.64 -17.76
C MET A 1 -23.43 -1.30 -18.60
N LYS A 2 -23.59 -1.41 -19.93
CA LYS A 2 -22.52 -2.00 -20.78
C LYS A 2 -21.54 -0.91 -21.22
N THR A 3 -20.29 -1.03 -20.83
CA THR A 3 -19.16 -0.17 -21.25
C THR A 3 -17.94 -1.06 -21.47
N ALA A 4 -16.90 -0.56 -22.16
CA ALA A 4 -15.64 -1.30 -22.32
C ALA A 4 -15.03 -1.73 -20.97
N ILE A 5 -15.15 -0.89 -19.96
CA ILE A 5 -14.65 -1.19 -18.59
C ILE A 5 -15.46 -2.32 -17.95
N THR A 6 -16.79 -2.30 -18.03
CA THR A 6 -17.60 -3.37 -17.43
C THR A 6 -17.38 -4.72 -18.13
N GLU A 7 -17.20 -4.71 -19.44
CA GLU A 7 -16.88 -5.91 -20.22
C GLU A 7 -15.46 -6.44 -19.92
N MET A 8 -14.47 -5.54 -19.82
CA MET A 8 -13.07 -5.89 -19.53
C MET A 8 -12.90 -6.55 -18.17
N PHE A 9 -13.56 -6.01 -17.14
CA PHE A 9 -13.39 -6.47 -15.77
C PHE A 9 -14.47 -7.45 -15.29
N GLY A 10 -15.57 -7.60 -16.02
CA GLY A 10 -16.68 -8.47 -15.63
C GLY A 10 -17.49 -7.88 -14.47
N ILE A 11 -17.71 -6.57 -14.45
CA ILE A 11 -18.45 -5.83 -13.42
C ILE A 11 -19.76 -5.24 -13.97
N ASP A 12 -20.73 -4.94 -13.09
CA ASP A 12 -22.05 -4.49 -13.50
C ASP A 12 -22.09 -2.97 -13.80
N VAL A 13 -21.26 -2.21 -13.06
CA VAL A 13 -21.14 -0.74 -13.18
C VAL A 13 -19.68 -0.35 -13.31
N PRO A 14 -19.31 0.66 -14.13
CA PRO A 14 -17.93 1.03 -14.40
C PRO A 14 -17.34 1.89 -13.25
N ILE A 15 -17.36 1.34 -12.03
CA ILE A 15 -16.84 1.99 -10.81
C ILE A 15 -15.75 1.11 -10.24
N LEU A 16 -14.54 1.66 -10.14
CA LEU A 16 -13.41 1.10 -9.42
C LEU A 16 -13.17 1.98 -8.19
N ALA A 17 -13.17 1.37 -6.99
CA ALA A 17 -13.04 2.11 -5.75
C ALA A 17 -11.78 1.66 -4.98
N PHE A 18 -10.80 2.54 -4.90
CA PHE A 18 -9.60 2.34 -4.10
C PHE A 18 -9.88 2.55 -2.61
N THR A 19 -9.33 1.68 -1.77
CA THR A 19 -9.46 1.76 -0.31
C THR A 19 -8.37 0.94 0.39
N HIS A 20 -8.03 1.31 1.62
CA HIS A 20 -7.18 0.49 2.51
C HIS A 20 -7.98 -0.45 3.43
N CYS A 21 -9.30 -0.52 3.27
CA CYS A 21 -10.19 -1.31 4.12
C CYS A 21 -10.80 -2.46 3.31
N ARG A 22 -10.50 -3.71 3.69
CA ARG A 22 -10.99 -4.91 3.03
C ARG A 22 -12.53 -4.99 3.00
N ASP A 23 -13.19 -4.51 4.07
CA ASP A 23 -14.66 -4.49 4.14
C ASP A 23 -15.26 -3.60 3.03
N VAL A 24 -14.63 -2.46 2.74
CA VAL A 24 -15.05 -1.56 1.66
C VAL A 24 -14.79 -2.19 0.29
N VAL A 25 -13.66 -2.90 0.12
CA VAL A 25 -13.40 -3.69 -1.11
C VAL A 25 -14.55 -4.66 -1.35
N ALA A 26 -14.90 -5.45 -0.35
CA ALA A 26 -15.98 -6.44 -0.46
C ALA A 26 -17.33 -5.78 -0.73
N ALA A 27 -17.66 -4.69 -0.03
CA ALA A 27 -18.92 -3.98 -0.20
C ALA A 27 -19.10 -3.41 -1.63
N VAL A 28 -18.07 -2.75 -2.16
CA VAL A 28 -18.09 -2.21 -3.54
C VAL A 28 -18.21 -3.33 -4.57
N THR A 29 -17.46 -4.40 -4.39
CA THR A 29 -17.48 -5.55 -5.29
C THR A 29 -18.85 -6.25 -5.28
N LYS A 30 -19.45 -6.46 -4.10
CA LYS A 30 -20.81 -7.00 -3.97
C LYS A 30 -21.88 -6.10 -4.59
N ALA A 31 -21.66 -4.78 -4.57
CA ALA A 31 -22.57 -3.81 -5.19
C ALA A 31 -22.45 -3.75 -6.73
N GLY A 32 -21.57 -4.54 -7.35
CA GLY A 32 -21.41 -4.65 -8.80
C GLY A 32 -20.33 -3.76 -9.40
N GLY A 33 -19.58 -3.02 -8.59
CA GLY A 33 -18.33 -2.36 -8.98
C GLY A 33 -17.13 -3.27 -8.82
N MET A 34 -15.94 -2.69 -8.71
CA MET A 34 -14.71 -3.40 -8.34
C MET A 34 -13.98 -2.63 -7.23
N GLY A 35 -13.90 -3.23 -6.05
CA GLY A 35 -13.06 -2.73 -4.98
C GLY A 35 -11.59 -3.02 -5.25
N VAL A 36 -10.70 -2.08 -4.92
CA VAL A 36 -9.26 -2.19 -5.10
C VAL A 36 -8.58 -1.96 -3.75
N LEU A 37 -7.93 -3.00 -3.22
CA LEU A 37 -7.23 -2.94 -1.94
C LEU A 37 -5.88 -2.25 -2.09
N GLY A 38 -5.66 -1.14 -1.38
CA GLY A 38 -4.35 -0.50 -1.26
C GLY A 38 -3.47 -1.27 -0.26
N ALA A 39 -2.48 -2.01 -0.76
CA ALA A 39 -1.71 -2.96 0.04
C ALA A 39 -0.38 -2.40 0.57
N VAL A 40 -0.01 -1.16 0.26
CA VAL A 40 1.31 -0.57 0.59
C VAL A 40 1.66 -0.61 2.09
N ALA A 41 0.66 -0.56 2.96
CA ALA A 41 0.86 -0.53 4.41
C ALA A 41 0.70 -1.91 5.07
N HIS A 42 0.55 -2.96 4.29
CA HIS A 42 0.42 -4.33 4.80
C HIS A 42 1.78 -4.96 5.05
N THR A 43 1.86 -5.84 6.04
CA THR A 43 2.88 -6.89 6.03
C THR A 43 2.46 -8.00 5.07
N PRO A 44 3.39 -8.86 4.62
CA PRO A 44 3.05 -10.03 3.81
C PRO A 44 1.95 -10.89 4.45
N GLU A 45 2.05 -11.17 5.75
CA GLU A 45 1.08 -11.98 6.49
C GLU A 45 -0.30 -11.32 6.56
N GLN A 46 -0.33 -10.00 6.78
CA GLN A 46 -1.60 -9.27 6.84
C GLN A 46 -2.27 -9.20 5.47
N LEU A 47 -1.50 -9.03 4.38
CA LEU A 47 -2.03 -9.05 3.02
C LEU A 47 -2.65 -10.40 2.69
N GLU A 48 -1.97 -11.50 3.01
CA GLU A 48 -2.49 -12.87 2.83
C GLU A 48 -3.84 -13.07 3.53
N ILE A 49 -3.94 -12.62 4.79
CA ILE A 49 -5.18 -12.70 5.58
C ILE A 49 -6.30 -11.88 4.93
N ASP A 50 -6.00 -10.65 4.52
CA ASP A 50 -7.00 -9.74 3.98
C ASP A 50 -7.48 -10.18 2.59
N LEU A 51 -6.60 -10.70 1.74
CA LEU A 51 -6.98 -11.22 0.42
C LEU A 51 -7.84 -12.47 0.52
N LYS A 52 -7.50 -13.43 1.38
CA LYS A 52 -8.35 -14.60 1.66
C LYS A 52 -9.74 -14.19 2.13
N TRP A 53 -9.80 -13.25 3.07
CA TRP A 53 -11.07 -12.76 3.57
C TRP A 53 -11.89 -12.07 2.47
N ILE A 54 -11.26 -11.26 1.60
CA ILE A 54 -11.94 -10.63 0.46
C ILE A 54 -12.51 -11.70 -0.48
N GLU A 55 -11.73 -12.72 -0.84
CA GLU A 55 -12.14 -13.80 -1.73
C GLU A 55 -13.37 -14.55 -1.20
N ASP A 56 -13.37 -14.87 0.09
CA ASP A 56 -14.50 -15.50 0.77
C ASP A 56 -15.76 -14.62 0.71
N GLU A 57 -15.60 -13.32 0.95
CA GLU A 57 -16.70 -12.37 0.99
C GLU A 57 -17.28 -12.03 -0.38
N VAL A 58 -16.44 -11.93 -1.41
CA VAL A 58 -16.91 -11.52 -2.75
C VAL A 58 -17.47 -12.67 -3.58
N GLY A 59 -17.22 -13.92 -3.19
CA GLY A 59 -17.80 -15.10 -3.82
C GLY A 59 -17.44 -15.25 -5.31
N GLY A 60 -16.18 -15.03 -5.66
CA GLY A 60 -15.66 -15.13 -7.05
C GLY A 60 -15.93 -13.89 -7.92
N ARG A 61 -16.47 -12.79 -7.35
CA ARG A 61 -16.54 -11.52 -8.07
C ARG A 61 -15.16 -10.87 -8.18
N PRO A 62 -14.92 -10.09 -9.25
CA PRO A 62 -13.62 -9.48 -9.50
C PRO A 62 -13.28 -8.38 -8.49
N TYR A 63 -12.07 -8.41 -7.97
CA TYR A 63 -11.49 -7.35 -7.15
C TYR A 63 -10.08 -7.00 -7.65
N GLY A 64 -9.51 -5.91 -7.17
CA GLY A 64 -8.16 -5.46 -7.51
C GLY A 64 -7.27 -5.28 -6.28
N VAL A 65 -5.96 -5.23 -6.54
CA VAL A 65 -4.93 -4.91 -5.55
C VAL A 65 -4.06 -3.79 -6.10
N ASP A 66 -3.81 -2.77 -5.28
CA ASP A 66 -2.91 -1.67 -5.60
C ASP A 66 -1.63 -1.79 -4.75
N LEU A 67 -0.51 -1.84 -5.45
CA LEU A 67 0.83 -1.92 -4.89
C LEU A 67 1.62 -0.67 -5.24
N ILE A 68 2.73 -0.49 -4.55
CA ILE A 68 3.74 0.50 -4.93
C ILE A 68 5.03 -0.26 -5.26
N VAL A 69 5.25 -0.46 -6.55
CA VAL A 69 6.47 -1.12 -7.07
C VAL A 69 7.24 -0.09 -7.89
N PRO A 70 8.18 0.63 -7.28
CA PRO A 70 8.88 1.71 -7.95
C PRO A 70 9.85 1.15 -9.00
N ALA A 71 9.83 1.73 -10.21
CA ALA A 71 10.85 1.45 -11.23
C ALA A 71 12.21 2.07 -10.88
N LYS A 72 12.19 3.16 -10.10
CA LYS A 72 13.40 3.84 -9.58
C LYS A 72 13.12 4.34 -8.16
N TYR A 73 14.06 4.15 -7.26
CA TYR A 73 14.00 4.63 -5.87
C TYR A 73 15.39 4.99 -5.36
N ALA A 74 15.46 5.85 -4.34
CA ALA A 74 16.73 6.28 -3.77
C ALA A 74 17.50 5.08 -3.20
N GLY A 75 18.77 4.97 -3.55
CA GLY A 75 19.63 3.86 -3.12
C GLY A 75 19.39 2.55 -3.87
N SER A 76 18.65 2.55 -5.00
CA SER A 76 18.37 1.33 -5.79
C SER A 76 19.62 0.53 -6.16
N ASP A 77 20.74 1.21 -6.42
CA ASP A 77 22.02 0.59 -6.77
C ASP A 77 22.64 -0.21 -5.61
N ASN A 78 22.18 0.03 -4.37
CA ASN A 78 22.65 -0.62 -3.14
C ASN A 78 21.54 -1.35 -2.36
N GLY A 79 20.48 -1.77 -3.03
CA GLY A 79 19.37 -2.49 -2.39
C GLY A 79 18.33 -1.59 -1.70
N GLY A 80 18.45 -0.27 -1.80
CA GLY A 80 17.57 0.70 -1.19
C GLY A 80 18.10 1.33 0.09
N LEU A 81 17.37 2.33 0.60
CA LEU A 81 17.65 2.97 1.88
C LEU A 81 16.84 2.30 3.00
N THR A 82 17.35 2.40 4.22
CA THR A 82 16.57 2.09 5.42
C THR A 82 15.74 3.29 5.87
N MET A 83 14.77 3.08 6.75
CA MET A 83 14.03 4.20 7.36
C MET A 83 14.95 5.16 8.11
N ALA A 84 16.00 4.65 8.77
CA ALA A 84 16.99 5.49 9.46
C ALA A 84 17.74 6.39 8.47
N ASP A 85 18.11 5.87 7.30
CA ASP A 85 18.76 6.66 6.25
C ASP A 85 17.84 7.78 5.76
N ILE A 86 16.56 7.48 5.50
CA ILE A 86 15.55 8.48 5.06
C ILE A 86 15.35 9.56 6.12
N VAL A 87 15.21 9.17 7.39
CA VAL A 87 15.08 10.12 8.50
C VAL A 87 16.31 11.00 8.60
N GLY A 88 17.49 10.45 8.35
CA GLY A 88 18.75 11.21 8.30
C GLY A 88 18.82 12.24 7.18
N LEU A 89 18.10 12.04 6.08
CA LEU A 89 18.05 12.97 4.94
C LEU A 89 17.14 14.18 5.17
N ILE A 90 16.30 14.18 6.21
CA ILE A 90 15.39 15.29 6.50
C ILE A 90 16.23 16.49 7.02
N PRO A 91 16.22 17.64 6.32
CA PRO A 91 16.95 18.81 6.76
C PRO A 91 16.50 19.30 8.15
N ASP A 92 17.46 19.80 8.93
CA ASP A 92 17.17 20.31 10.28
C ASP A 92 16.17 21.48 10.28
N GLU A 93 16.16 22.30 9.23
CA GLU A 93 15.20 23.38 9.07
C GLU A 93 13.74 22.89 9.02
N HIS A 94 13.49 21.74 8.40
CA HIS A 94 12.15 21.12 8.36
C HIS A 94 11.76 20.59 9.75
N ARG A 95 12.68 19.98 10.48
CA ARG A 95 12.42 19.53 11.86
C ARG A 95 12.09 20.70 12.78
N GLN A 96 12.88 21.79 12.67
CA GLN A 96 12.64 23.02 13.43
C GLN A 96 11.33 23.70 13.04
N PHE A 97 10.97 23.67 11.75
CA PHE A 97 9.67 24.20 11.30
C PHE A 97 8.50 23.44 11.93
N VAL A 98 8.54 22.10 11.93
CA VAL A 98 7.52 21.27 12.57
C VAL A 98 7.46 21.55 14.08
N ALA A 99 8.63 21.63 14.76
CA ALA A 99 8.69 21.93 16.18
C ALA A 99 8.02 23.28 16.53
N ARG A 100 8.31 24.34 15.73
CA ARG A 100 7.65 25.66 15.90
C ARG A 100 6.12 25.60 15.66
N LEU A 101 5.66 24.77 14.72
CA LEU A 101 4.22 24.60 14.51
C LEU A 101 3.56 23.90 15.71
N MET A 102 4.19 22.84 16.22
CA MET A 102 3.69 22.13 17.41
C MET A 102 3.61 23.07 18.62
N GLU A 103 4.65 23.87 18.87
CA GLU A 103 4.65 24.88 19.93
C GLU A 103 3.56 25.95 19.70
N LYS A 104 3.45 26.49 18.48
CA LYS A 104 2.47 27.53 18.13
C LYS A 104 1.02 27.10 18.36
N TYR A 105 0.73 25.83 18.13
CA TYR A 105 -0.63 25.29 18.24
C TYR A 105 -0.85 24.45 19.50
N ASP A 106 0.09 24.51 20.46
CA ASP A 106 0.03 23.78 21.72
C ASP A 106 -0.25 22.28 21.52
N VAL A 107 0.42 21.68 20.53
CA VAL A 107 0.28 20.24 20.24
C VAL A 107 1.11 19.48 21.25
N PRO A 108 0.49 18.63 22.08
CA PRO A 108 1.23 17.87 23.09
C PRO A 108 2.17 16.86 22.43
N PRO A 109 3.34 16.58 23.02
CA PRO A 109 4.20 15.52 22.54
C PRO A 109 3.48 14.17 22.68
N LEU A 110 3.77 13.23 21.74
CA LEU A 110 3.27 11.86 21.87
C LEU A 110 3.79 11.24 23.18
N PRO A 111 2.94 10.51 23.91
CA PRO A 111 3.35 9.68 25.05
C PRO A 111 4.51 8.76 24.68
N ASP A 112 5.40 8.46 25.62
CA ASP A 112 6.62 7.69 25.34
C ASP A 112 6.32 6.26 24.86
N ASP A 113 5.23 5.66 25.31
CA ASP A 113 4.71 4.37 24.88
C ASP A 113 4.13 4.39 23.46
N GLU A 114 3.70 5.56 22.97
CA GLU A 114 3.19 5.73 21.60
C GLU A 114 4.26 6.20 20.60
N ARG A 115 5.42 6.67 21.06
CA ARG A 115 6.49 7.16 20.18
C ARG A 115 7.07 6.10 19.26
N GLY A 116 6.98 4.82 19.64
CA GLY A 116 7.34 3.67 18.81
C GLY A 116 6.17 2.99 18.10
N ALA A 117 4.95 3.21 18.59
CA ALA A 117 3.75 2.50 18.13
C ALA A 117 3.13 3.07 16.84
N ASN A 118 3.52 4.26 16.39
CA ASN A 118 3.05 4.86 15.12
C ASN A 118 3.70 4.24 13.86
N SER A 119 4.63 3.35 14.01
CA SER A 119 4.78 2.28 13.04
C SER A 119 3.59 1.33 13.25
N ARG A 120 2.72 1.19 12.28
CA ARG A 120 1.55 0.29 12.34
C ARG A 120 1.86 -1.15 12.78
N ASN A 121 3.13 -1.48 13.01
CA ASN A 121 3.66 -2.76 13.46
C ASN A 121 4.51 -2.68 14.74
N GLY A 122 4.55 -1.55 15.48
CA GLY A 122 5.15 -1.46 16.82
C GLY A 122 6.63 -1.85 16.95
N GLY A 123 7.40 -1.86 15.85
CA GLY A 123 8.80 -2.32 15.82
C GLY A 123 9.82 -1.20 15.64
N ASP A 124 11.04 -1.46 16.05
CA ASP A 124 12.20 -0.64 15.69
C ASP A 124 12.37 -0.62 14.17
N LEU A 125 12.15 0.55 13.56
CA LEU A 125 12.27 0.76 12.12
C LEU A 125 13.70 0.91 11.63
N SER A 126 14.71 0.90 12.51
CA SER A 126 16.10 1.17 12.16
C SER A 126 16.69 0.18 11.15
N GLY A 127 16.20 -1.06 11.15
CA GLY A 127 16.60 -2.12 10.21
C GLY A 127 15.59 -2.44 9.12
N THR A 128 14.42 -1.76 9.11
CA THR A 128 13.40 -2.03 8.10
C THR A 128 13.74 -1.35 6.78
N ALA A 129 13.44 -2.04 5.67
CA ALA A 129 13.54 -1.45 4.34
C ALA A 129 12.68 -0.19 4.26
N ALA A 130 13.20 0.82 3.56
CA ALA A 130 12.45 2.05 3.33
C ALA A 130 11.12 1.73 2.63
N PRO A 131 10.05 2.47 2.93
CA PRO A 131 8.84 2.43 2.15
C PRO A 131 9.17 2.66 0.68
N PHE A 132 8.44 1.97 -0.20
CA PHE A 132 8.63 2.10 -1.64
C PHE A 132 9.98 1.57 -2.16
N SER A 133 10.58 0.59 -1.50
CA SER A 133 11.73 -0.17 -2.00
C SER A 133 11.29 -1.51 -2.59
N ALA A 134 12.11 -2.12 -3.47
CA ALA A 134 11.84 -3.45 -3.99
C ALA A 134 11.76 -4.50 -2.87
N ALA A 135 12.59 -4.37 -1.86
CA ALA A 135 12.59 -5.28 -0.70
C ALA A 135 11.25 -5.31 0.05
N GLN A 136 10.51 -4.20 0.05
CA GLN A 136 9.16 -4.14 0.60
C GLN A 136 8.09 -4.58 -0.41
N ALA A 137 8.24 -4.20 -1.67
CA ALA A 137 7.23 -4.39 -2.70
C ALA A 137 7.17 -5.83 -3.21
N ASP A 138 8.32 -6.49 -3.41
CA ASP A 138 8.38 -7.80 -4.04
C ASP A 138 7.62 -8.89 -3.25
N PRO A 139 7.72 -9.00 -1.92
CA PRO A 139 6.92 -9.99 -1.18
C PRO A 139 5.41 -9.75 -1.29
N LEU A 140 4.97 -8.48 -1.31
CA LEU A 140 3.55 -8.14 -1.48
C LEU A 140 3.06 -8.45 -2.90
N LEU A 141 3.91 -8.23 -3.91
CA LEU A 141 3.63 -8.58 -5.30
C LEU A 141 3.45 -10.09 -5.47
N GLU A 142 4.33 -10.91 -4.87
CA GLU A 142 4.22 -12.36 -4.92
C GLU A 142 2.89 -12.86 -4.34
N ILE A 143 2.52 -12.33 -3.18
CA ILE A 143 1.23 -12.69 -2.55
C ILE A 143 0.07 -12.24 -3.43
N ALA A 144 0.07 -10.99 -3.90
CA ALA A 144 -1.01 -10.50 -4.75
C ALA A 144 -1.17 -11.35 -6.02
N LEU A 145 -0.07 -11.74 -6.68
CA LEU A 145 -0.11 -12.61 -7.86
C LEU A 145 -0.64 -14.02 -7.56
N ALA A 146 -0.32 -14.57 -6.39
CA ALA A 146 -0.81 -15.88 -5.98
C ALA A 146 -2.35 -15.93 -5.83
N HIS A 147 -2.96 -14.80 -5.42
CA HIS A 147 -4.41 -14.64 -5.29
C HIS A 147 -5.13 -14.28 -6.61
N GLN A 148 -4.38 -14.02 -7.69
CA GLN A 148 -4.93 -13.76 -9.03
C GLN A 148 -6.05 -12.67 -9.07
N PRO A 149 -5.84 -11.48 -8.49
CA PRO A 149 -6.83 -10.42 -8.58
C PRO A 149 -7.11 -10.06 -10.04
N ARG A 150 -8.29 -9.56 -10.33
CA ARG A 150 -8.67 -9.16 -11.69
C ARG A 150 -7.91 -7.93 -12.19
N LEU A 151 -7.42 -7.12 -11.27
CA LEU A 151 -6.65 -5.91 -11.53
C LEU A 151 -5.48 -5.81 -10.56
N LEU A 152 -4.29 -5.62 -11.10
CA LEU A 152 -3.12 -5.21 -10.34
C LEU A 152 -2.75 -3.79 -10.75
N VAL A 153 -2.67 -2.90 -9.78
CA VAL A 153 -2.37 -1.47 -9.97
C VAL A 153 -0.98 -1.15 -9.42
N ASN A 154 -0.25 -0.31 -10.10
CA ASN A 154 0.96 0.32 -9.57
C ASN A 154 0.77 1.82 -9.41
N ALA A 155 0.71 2.31 -8.17
CA ALA A 155 0.40 3.70 -7.86
C ALA A 155 1.49 4.71 -8.23
N LEU A 156 2.73 4.28 -8.48
CA LEU A 156 3.87 5.17 -8.81
C LEU A 156 4.26 5.16 -10.31
N GLY A 157 3.28 5.04 -11.19
CA GLY A 157 3.48 5.13 -12.63
C GLY A 157 3.62 3.77 -13.33
N PRO A 158 4.25 3.71 -14.50
CA PRO A 158 4.38 2.45 -15.24
C PRO A 158 5.06 1.39 -14.39
N PRO A 159 4.50 0.17 -14.33
CA PRO A 159 5.11 -0.91 -13.56
C PRO A 159 6.48 -1.28 -14.15
N PRO A 160 7.44 -1.72 -13.33
CA PRO A 160 8.71 -2.22 -13.83
C PRO A 160 8.51 -3.49 -14.67
N GLY A 161 9.45 -3.78 -15.60
CA GLY A 161 9.33 -4.89 -16.55
C GLY A 161 9.04 -6.23 -15.89
N HIS A 162 9.70 -6.54 -14.78
CA HIS A 162 9.50 -7.79 -14.05
C HIS A 162 8.08 -7.96 -13.47
N MET A 163 7.35 -6.88 -13.23
CA MET A 163 5.94 -6.93 -12.80
C MET A 163 5.00 -7.20 -13.98
N ILE A 164 5.36 -6.74 -15.19
CA ILE A 164 4.55 -6.95 -16.40
C ILE A 164 4.69 -8.37 -16.94
N GLU A 165 5.87 -8.96 -16.77
CA GLU A 165 6.20 -10.29 -17.31
C GLU A 165 5.63 -11.44 -16.48
N ARG A 166 5.10 -11.15 -15.30
CA ARG A 166 4.52 -12.10 -14.33
C ARG A 166 3.00 -12.09 -14.37
#